data_c3c3b36b840b602b4e02edea365fb895
#
_entry.id   c3c3b36b840b602b4e02edea365fb895
#
_cell.length_a   1.000
_cell.length_b   1.000
_cell.length_c   1.000
_cell.angle_alpha   90.00
_cell.angle_beta   90.00
_cell.angle_gamma   90.00
#
_symmetry.space_group_name_H-M   'P 1'
#
loop_
_entity.id
_entity.type
_entity.pdbx_description
1 polymer ?
#
loop_
_entity_poly.entity_id
_entity_poly.type
_entity_poly.pdbx_seq_one_letter_code
_entity_poly.pdbx_strand_id
1 'polypeptide(L)'
;MRQEYLPKFKNSIDNYIQYSPYAVLMGLKLSGVKGRSSWKRMFLSQAFSSSIMFVTVQGIKHTSHEKRPDGSDNNSFPSGHTATAFMTATMLAKEYDNTWVKAGAYTLATTTGLMRVANNKHWLSDVMTGAGIGIISTELGYYIADLICKDKGLNKTPKFSENMLSNRFDIPSFLGLHVGINIPMSNYDIDKKTHLRMSSGTTAGIEGAYFFNRNFGAGGEFTFSSNNFIANDAITATDKFNSRIFGLGGYFSIPISNMWRFGGKVLGAAVYYDTVDVPHYV
;
A
#
# COMPACT_ATOMS: atom_id res chain seq x y z
N MET A 1 14.81 10.84 -12.06
CA MET A 1 15.36 9.63 -11.42
C MET A 1 15.18 8.36 -12.29
N ARG A 2 13.94 7.83 -12.56
CA ARG A 2 13.82 6.59 -13.37
C ARG A 2 14.36 6.74 -14.80
N GLN A 3 14.06 7.84 -15.49
CA GLN A 3 14.54 8.09 -16.87
C GLN A 3 16.06 8.22 -16.96
N GLU A 4 16.70 8.60 -15.90
CA GLU A 4 18.15 8.74 -15.80
C GLU A 4 18.85 7.38 -15.65
N TYR A 5 18.30 6.48 -14.79
CA TYR A 5 18.91 5.17 -14.50
C TYR A 5 18.43 4.03 -15.40
N LEU A 6 17.20 4.10 -15.90
CA LEU A 6 16.58 3.04 -16.69
C LEU A 6 15.86 3.59 -17.96
N PRO A 7 16.52 4.36 -18.83
CA PRO A 7 15.85 5.10 -19.91
C PRO A 7 15.15 4.21 -20.93
N LYS A 8 15.65 3.00 -21.16
CA LYS A 8 15.13 2.06 -22.18
C LYS A 8 14.46 0.80 -21.61
N PHE A 9 14.25 0.72 -20.27
CA PHE A 9 13.67 -0.46 -19.68
C PHE A 9 12.19 -0.60 -20.10
N LYS A 10 11.88 -1.68 -20.79
CA LYS A 10 10.51 -2.12 -21.10
C LYS A 10 10.45 -3.64 -20.98
N ASN A 11 9.59 -4.12 -20.11
CA ASN A 11 9.38 -5.55 -19.91
C ASN A 11 7.90 -5.79 -19.58
N SER A 12 7.27 -6.76 -20.25
CA SER A 12 5.85 -7.09 -20.07
C SER A 12 5.60 -8.26 -19.10
N ILE A 13 6.63 -8.75 -18.44
CA ILE A 13 6.54 -9.89 -17.51
C ILE A 13 5.62 -9.59 -16.32
N ASP A 14 5.51 -8.31 -15.92
CA ASP A 14 4.61 -7.83 -14.87
C ASP A 14 3.13 -8.11 -15.17
N ASN A 15 2.74 -8.20 -16.45
CA ASN A 15 1.39 -8.58 -16.85
C ASN A 15 1.04 -10.03 -16.43
N TYR A 16 2.03 -10.89 -16.31
CA TYR A 16 1.87 -12.31 -15.94
C TYR A 16 2.17 -12.56 -14.48
N ILE A 17 3.25 -11.99 -13.94
CA ILE A 17 3.68 -12.20 -12.55
C ILE A 17 2.59 -11.79 -11.56
N GLN A 18 1.76 -10.77 -11.86
CA GLN A 18 0.65 -10.35 -11.00
C GLN A 18 -0.32 -11.49 -10.64
N TYR A 19 -0.42 -12.52 -11.47
CA TYR A 19 -1.30 -13.67 -11.24
C TYR A 19 -0.56 -14.88 -10.66
N SER A 20 0.76 -14.84 -10.55
CA SER A 20 1.56 -15.98 -10.11
C SER A 20 1.23 -16.45 -8.68
N PRO A 21 0.94 -15.58 -7.68
CA PRO A 21 0.50 -16.05 -6.38
C PRO A 21 -0.84 -16.80 -6.44
N TYR A 22 -1.73 -16.40 -7.35
CA TYR A 22 -3.00 -17.09 -7.56
C TYR A 22 -2.80 -18.45 -8.22
N ALA A 23 -1.89 -18.55 -9.19
CA ALA A 23 -1.54 -19.83 -9.81
C ALA A 23 -0.96 -20.81 -8.78
N VAL A 24 -0.10 -20.34 -7.87
CA VAL A 24 0.42 -21.14 -6.76
C VAL A 24 -0.72 -21.58 -5.82
N LEU A 25 -1.64 -20.66 -5.46
CA LEU A 25 -2.80 -20.99 -4.64
C LEU A 25 -3.62 -22.12 -5.25
N MET A 26 -3.95 -22.01 -6.54
CA MET A 26 -4.73 -23.01 -7.25
C MET A 26 -3.97 -24.32 -7.39
N GLY A 27 -2.67 -24.27 -7.69
CA GLY A 27 -1.81 -25.44 -7.77
C GLY A 27 -1.76 -26.23 -6.46
N LEU A 28 -1.54 -25.55 -5.33
CA LEU A 28 -1.57 -26.17 -4.00
C LEU A 28 -2.95 -26.76 -3.67
N LYS A 29 -4.02 -26.07 -4.04
CA LYS A 29 -5.39 -26.56 -3.80
C LYS A 29 -5.73 -27.77 -4.64
N LEU A 30 -5.33 -27.80 -5.91
CA LEU A 30 -5.55 -28.92 -6.84
C LEU A 30 -4.70 -30.14 -6.48
N SER A 31 -3.48 -29.93 -5.95
CA SER A 31 -2.63 -31.02 -5.46
C SER A 31 -3.10 -31.64 -4.12
N GLY A 32 -4.24 -31.20 -3.59
CA GLY A 32 -4.82 -31.74 -2.37
C GLY A 32 -4.24 -31.20 -1.06
N VAL A 33 -3.36 -30.20 -1.12
CA VAL A 33 -2.84 -29.54 0.08
C VAL A 33 -3.99 -28.80 0.77
N LYS A 34 -4.27 -29.20 2.02
CA LYS A 34 -5.37 -28.62 2.80
C LYS A 34 -5.06 -27.19 3.19
N GLY A 35 -5.73 -26.23 2.56
CA GLY A 35 -5.74 -24.84 2.95
C GLY A 35 -6.79 -24.54 4.04
N ARG A 36 -6.90 -23.23 4.42
CA ARG A 36 -7.86 -22.72 5.41
C ARG A 36 -9.31 -23.06 5.07
N SER A 37 -9.70 -22.92 3.81
CA SER A 37 -11.09 -22.93 3.37
C SER A 37 -11.39 -24.15 2.48
N SER A 38 -12.66 -24.62 2.52
CA SER A 38 -13.20 -25.49 1.47
C SER A 38 -13.26 -24.75 0.13
N TRP A 39 -13.43 -25.46 -0.99
CA TRP A 39 -13.53 -24.87 -2.31
C TRP A 39 -14.63 -23.78 -2.40
N LYS A 40 -15.84 -24.08 -1.91
CA LYS A 40 -16.98 -23.15 -1.95
C LYS A 40 -16.69 -21.87 -1.16
N ARG A 41 -16.16 -22.01 0.05
CA ARG A 41 -15.82 -20.86 0.90
C ARG A 41 -14.69 -20.03 0.32
N MET A 42 -13.64 -20.67 -0.20
CA MET A 42 -12.53 -20.00 -0.85
C MET A 42 -13.02 -19.13 -2.02
N PHE A 43 -13.80 -19.71 -2.96
CA PHE A 43 -14.33 -18.95 -4.08
C PHE A 43 -15.25 -17.81 -3.65
N LEU A 44 -16.07 -17.99 -2.63
CA LEU A 44 -16.90 -16.92 -2.08
C LEU A 44 -16.06 -15.78 -1.53
N SER A 45 -15.02 -16.08 -0.73
CA SER A 45 -14.10 -15.07 -0.21
C SER A 45 -13.39 -14.32 -1.33
N GLN A 46 -12.94 -15.03 -2.36
CA GLN A 46 -12.25 -14.46 -3.52
C GLN A 46 -13.19 -13.58 -4.36
N ALA A 47 -14.44 -13.98 -4.52
CA ALA A 47 -15.45 -13.20 -5.25
C ALA A 47 -15.69 -11.84 -4.55
N PHE A 48 -15.89 -11.83 -3.24
CA PHE A 48 -16.02 -10.58 -2.49
C PHE A 48 -14.74 -9.73 -2.58
N SER A 49 -13.57 -10.33 -2.38
CA SER A 49 -12.29 -9.62 -2.47
C SER A 49 -12.09 -8.95 -3.83
N SER A 50 -12.34 -9.70 -4.91
CA SER A 50 -12.19 -9.21 -6.27
C SER A 50 -13.20 -8.11 -6.61
N SER A 51 -14.45 -8.25 -6.16
CA SER A 51 -15.49 -7.24 -6.37
C SER A 51 -15.15 -5.93 -5.65
N ILE A 52 -14.73 -6.00 -4.39
CA ILE A 52 -14.34 -4.82 -3.60
C ILE A 52 -13.14 -4.14 -4.27
N MET A 53 -12.10 -4.90 -4.61
CA MET A 53 -10.91 -4.37 -5.27
C MET A 53 -11.26 -3.70 -6.59
N PHE A 54 -12.05 -4.34 -7.45
CA PHE A 54 -12.43 -3.82 -8.74
C PHE A 54 -13.20 -2.50 -8.61
N VAL A 55 -14.24 -2.47 -7.76
CA VAL A 55 -15.06 -1.25 -7.54
C VAL A 55 -14.20 -0.12 -7.00
N THR A 56 -13.32 -0.40 -6.03
CA THR A 56 -12.45 0.61 -5.42
C THR A 56 -11.44 1.17 -6.44
N VAL A 57 -10.74 0.30 -7.17
CA VAL A 57 -9.74 0.72 -8.16
C VAL A 57 -10.40 1.51 -9.29
N GLN A 58 -11.52 1.02 -9.85
CA GLN A 58 -12.19 1.72 -10.94
C GLN A 58 -12.83 3.03 -10.47
N GLY A 59 -13.44 3.05 -9.30
CA GLY A 59 -14.00 4.28 -8.72
C GLY A 59 -12.95 5.37 -8.57
N ILE A 60 -11.78 5.04 -8.00
CA ILE A 60 -10.70 6.01 -7.85
C ILE A 60 -10.12 6.43 -9.21
N LYS A 61 -9.94 5.53 -10.16
CA LYS A 61 -9.46 5.88 -11.50
C LYS A 61 -10.36 6.89 -12.21
N HIS A 62 -11.66 6.73 -12.09
CA HIS A 62 -12.63 7.64 -12.70
C HIS A 62 -12.63 9.04 -12.06
N THR A 63 -12.15 9.18 -10.84
CA THR A 63 -12.14 10.46 -10.12
C THR A 63 -10.77 11.13 -10.14
N SER A 64 -9.68 10.39 -10.19
CA SER A 64 -8.31 10.93 -10.02
C SER A 64 -7.74 11.57 -11.30
N HIS A 65 -8.07 11.04 -12.48
CA HIS A 65 -7.56 11.49 -13.79
C HIS A 65 -6.04 11.73 -13.84
N GLU A 66 -5.28 10.96 -13.05
CA GLU A 66 -3.83 11.14 -12.91
C GLU A 66 -3.10 10.66 -14.16
N LYS A 67 -2.24 11.52 -14.74
CA LYS A 67 -1.45 11.20 -15.93
C LYS A 67 -0.33 10.20 -15.61
N ARG A 68 -0.14 9.21 -16.49
CA ARG A 68 0.97 8.27 -16.37
C ARG A 68 2.33 8.93 -16.56
N PRO A 69 3.40 8.42 -15.91
CA PRO A 69 4.76 8.93 -16.12
C PRO A 69 5.23 8.90 -17.59
N ASP A 70 4.78 7.93 -18.39
CA ASP A 70 5.10 7.80 -19.81
C ASP A 70 4.15 8.61 -20.74
N GLY A 71 3.16 9.30 -20.17
CA GLY A 71 2.18 10.10 -20.89
C GLY A 71 1.14 9.31 -21.70
N SER A 72 1.08 7.98 -21.56
CA SER A 72 0.23 7.11 -22.40
C SER A 72 -1.26 7.26 -22.14
N ASP A 73 -1.69 7.56 -20.91
CA ASP A 73 -3.09 7.84 -20.55
C ASP A 73 -3.19 8.61 -19.21
N ASN A 74 -4.41 8.96 -18.80
CA ASN A 74 -4.72 9.70 -17.57
C ASN A 74 -5.29 8.79 -16.47
N ASN A 75 -5.05 7.48 -16.51
CA ASN A 75 -5.55 6.50 -15.55
C ASN A 75 -4.41 5.87 -14.75
N SER A 76 -3.44 6.69 -14.30
CA SER A 76 -2.30 6.18 -13.54
C SER A 76 -2.70 5.68 -12.16
N PHE A 77 -3.47 6.47 -11.43
CA PHE A 77 -3.78 6.22 -10.01
C PHE A 77 -5.14 5.55 -9.80
N PRO A 78 -5.19 4.47 -8.98
CA PRO A 78 -4.10 3.66 -8.47
C PRO A 78 -3.65 2.58 -9.45
N SER A 79 -2.52 1.90 -9.15
CA SER A 79 -2.02 0.80 -10.00
C SER A 79 -2.86 -0.46 -9.87
N GLY A 80 -3.61 -0.80 -10.93
CA GLY A 80 -4.45 -2.00 -10.96
C GLY A 80 -3.64 -3.31 -10.96
N HIS A 81 -2.49 -3.36 -11.66
CA HIS A 81 -1.60 -4.53 -11.65
C HIS A 81 -1.07 -4.81 -10.24
N THR A 82 -0.65 -3.77 -9.53
CA THR A 82 -0.18 -3.92 -8.16
C THR A 82 -1.31 -4.34 -7.22
N ALA A 83 -2.50 -3.74 -7.36
CA ALA A 83 -3.67 -4.15 -6.58
C ALA A 83 -4.00 -5.64 -6.78
N THR A 84 -4.00 -6.12 -8.03
CA THR A 84 -4.21 -7.54 -8.35
C THR A 84 -3.13 -8.43 -7.74
N ALA A 85 -1.85 -8.05 -7.88
CA ALA A 85 -0.74 -8.83 -7.35
C ALA A 85 -0.80 -8.97 -5.82
N PHE A 86 -1.05 -7.87 -5.10
CA PHE A 86 -1.17 -7.91 -3.65
C PHE A 86 -2.46 -8.59 -3.17
N MET A 87 -3.57 -8.44 -3.89
CA MET A 87 -4.80 -9.19 -3.62
C MET A 87 -4.55 -10.71 -3.73
N THR A 88 -3.94 -11.17 -4.81
CA THR A 88 -3.68 -12.61 -5.01
C THR A 88 -2.65 -13.16 -4.03
N ALA A 89 -1.63 -12.37 -3.68
CA ALA A 89 -0.66 -12.73 -2.64
C ALA A 89 -1.31 -12.84 -1.26
N THR A 90 -2.22 -11.93 -0.92
CA THR A 90 -2.95 -11.96 0.35
C THR A 90 -3.93 -13.13 0.40
N MET A 91 -4.61 -13.47 -0.71
CA MET A 91 -5.44 -14.68 -0.81
C MET A 91 -4.62 -15.95 -0.54
N LEU A 92 -3.45 -16.08 -1.16
CA LEU A 92 -2.54 -17.21 -0.93
C LEU A 92 -2.07 -17.26 0.53
N ALA A 93 -1.70 -16.13 1.10
CA ALA A 93 -1.25 -16.01 2.48
C ALA A 93 -2.36 -16.36 3.51
N LYS A 94 -3.63 -16.08 3.19
CA LYS A 94 -4.78 -16.44 4.04
C LYS A 94 -5.14 -17.91 3.96
N GLU A 95 -5.02 -18.52 2.78
CA GLU A 95 -5.33 -19.94 2.62
C GLU A 95 -4.23 -20.85 3.18
N TYR A 96 -2.97 -20.44 3.10
CA TYR A 96 -1.83 -21.25 3.53
C TYR A 96 -0.97 -20.48 4.54
N ASP A 97 -1.14 -20.84 5.82
CA ASP A 97 -0.42 -20.21 6.94
C ASP A 97 1.01 -20.77 7.08
N ASN A 98 1.84 -20.45 6.09
CA ASN A 98 3.25 -20.81 6.04
C ASN A 98 4.08 -19.56 5.74
N THR A 99 5.09 -19.30 6.56
CA THR A 99 5.93 -18.09 6.46
C THR A 99 6.62 -17.97 5.11
N TRP A 100 7.13 -19.08 4.56
CA TRP A 100 7.82 -19.07 3.26
C TRP A 100 6.88 -18.84 2.10
N VAL A 101 5.66 -19.41 2.17
CA VAL A 101 4.61 -19.16 1.18
C VAL A 101 4.20 -17.70 1.19
N LYS A 102 4.01 -17.11 2.37
CA LYS A 102 3.71 -15.69 2.53
C LYS A 102 4.84 -14.81 1.99
N ALA A 103 6.08 -15.08 2.41
CA ALA A 103 7.24 -14.33 1.94
C ALA A 103 7.38 -14.39 0.42
N GLY A 104 7.29 -15.56 -0.18
CA GLY A 104 7.33 -15.73 -1.64
C GLY A 104 6.20 -14.99 -2.36
N ALA A 105 4.97 -15.09 -1.86
CA ALA A 105 3.81 -14.43 -2.44
C ALA A 105 3.96 -12.90 -2.45
N TYR A 106 4.34 -12.31 -1.32
CA TYR A 106 4.53 -10.85 -1.24
C TYR A 106 5.78 -10.38 -1.97
N THR A 107 6.82 -11.20 -2.09
CA THR A 107 7.97 -10.89 -2.96
C THR A 107 7.55 -10.77 -4.42
N LEU A 108 6.76 -11.71 -4.94
CA LEU A 108 6.22 -11.67 -6.30
C LEU A 108 5.33 -10.43 -6.52
N ALA A 109 4.47 -10.12 -5.55
CA ALA A 109 3.61 -8.94 -5.62
C ALA A 109 4.42 -7.63 -5.61
N THR A 110 5.44 -7.53 -4.76
CA THR A 110 6.35 -6.38 -4.70
C THR A 110 7.13 -6.24 -6.00
N THR A 111 7.63 -7.35 -6.55
CA THR A 111 8.32 -7.35 -7.86
C THR A 111 7.41 -6.81 -8.95
N THR A 112 6.13 -7.21 -8.98
CA THR A 112 5.14 -6.64 -9.91
C THR A 112 5.05 -5.12 -9.76
N GLY A 113 4.89 -4.61 -8.54
CA GLY A 113 4.82 -3.17 -8.28
C GLY A 113 6.07 -2.42 -8.73
N LEU A 114 7.26 -2.92 -8.38
CA LEU A 114 8.54 -2.33 -8.80
C LEU A 114 8.69 -2.31 -10.33
N MET A 115 8.27 -3.36 -11.01
CA MET A 115 8.28 -3.41 -12.47
C MET A 115 7.35 -2.37 -13.10
N ARG A 116 6.20 -2.05 -12.49
CA ARG A 116 5.32 -0.97 -12.98
C ARG A 116 6.01 0.39 -12.94
N VAL A 117 6.78 0.66 -11.87
CA VAL A 117 7.61 1.88 -11.77
C VAL A 117 8.76 1.83 -12.79
N ALA A 118 9.48 0.71 -12.87
CA ALA A 118 10.58 0.53 -13.83
C ALA A 118 10.12 0.66 -15.29
N ASN A 119 8.93 0.19 -15.63
CA ASN A 119 8.29 0.34 -16.95
C ASN A 119 7.76 1.75 -17.23
N ASN A 120 7.89 2.70 -16.30
CA ASN A 120 7.37 4.08 -16.40
C ASN A 120 5.84 4.15 -16.58
N LYS A 121 5.10 3.14 -16.13
CA LYS A 121 3.64 3.04 -16.27
C LYS A 121 2.89 3.64 -15.10
N HIS A 122 3.51 3.65 -13.92
CA HIS A 122 2.90 4.13 -12.68
C HIS A 122 3.92 4.87 -11.82
N TRP A 123 3.44 5.84 -11.08
CA TRP A 123 4.19 6.48 -10.02
C TRP A 123 4.35 5.54 -8.81
N LEU A 124 5.32 5.79 -7.95
CA LEU A 124 5.49 4.98 -6.75
C LEU A 124 4.27 5.04 -5.84
N SER A 125 3.63 6.20 -5.73
CA SER A 125 2.37 6.40 -5.00
C SER A 125 1.24 5.50 -5.51
N ASP A 126 1.12 5.36 -6.86
CA ASP A 126 0.07 4.52 -7.47
C ASP A 126 0.26 3.05 -7.08
N VAL A 127 1.53 2.61 -7.06
CA VAL A 127 1.93 1.25 -6.69
C VAL A 127 1.65 0.99 -5.21
N MET A 128 2.05 1.91 -4.33
CA MET A 128 1.82 1.77 -2.88
C MET A 128 0.33 1.74 -2.54
N THR A 129 -0.45 2.64 -3.16
CA THR A 129 -1.91 2.68 -2.99
C THR A 129 -2.55 1.41 -3.53
N GLY A 130 -2.13 0.95 -4.72
CA GLY A 130 -2.58 -0.31 -5.29
C GLY A 130 -2.34 -1.50 -4.36
N ALA A 131 -1.14 -1.59 -3.77
CA ALA A 131 -0.81 -2.63 -2.79
C ALA A 131 -1.75 -2.61 -1.58
N GLY A 132 -1.98 -1.43 -1.01
CA GLY A 132 -2.91 -1.25 0.12
C GLY A 132 -4.34 -1.67 -0.22
N ILE A 133 -4.86 -1.25 -1.38
CA ILE A 133 -6.19 -1.63 -1.85
C ILE A 133 -6.29 -3.15 -2.02
N GLY A 134 -5.29 -3.81 -2.61
CA GLY A 134 -5.27 -5.26 -2.79
C GLY A 134 -5.36 -6.03 -1.47
N ILE A 135 -4.57 -5.62 -0.47
CA ILE A 135 -4.59 -6.22 0.87
C ILE A 135 -5.92 -6.00 1.56
N ILE A 136 -6.38 -4.74 1.65
CA ILE A 136 -7.62 -4.38 2.37
C ILE A 136 -8.83 -5.06 1.74
N SER A 137 -8.92 -5.08 0.41
CA SER A 137 -10.02 -5.74 -0.29
C SER A 137 -10.08 -7.24 0.01
N THR A 138 -8.90 -7.88 0.14
CA THR A 138 -8.84 -9.30 0.50
C THR A 138 -9.25 -9.53 1.95
N GLU A 139 -8.77 -8.71 2.88
CA GLU A 139 -9.15 -8.81 4.29
C GLU A 139 -10.67 -8.67 4.46
N LEU A 140 -11.27 -7.65 3.82
CA LEU A 140 -12.71 -7.42 3.86
C LEU A 140 -13.49 -8.55 3.20
N GLY A 141 -13.04 -9.05 2.03
CA GLY A 141 -13.74 -10.13 1.33
C GLY A 141 -13.76 -11.44 2.13
N TYR A 142 -12.66 -11.78 2.77
CA TYR A 142 -12.59 -12.93 3.68
C TYR A 142 -13.42 -12.69 4.95
N TYR A 143 -13.40 -11.49 5.49
CA TYR A 143 -14.23 -11.14 6.65
C TYR A 143 -15.72 -11.28 6.36
N ILE A 144 -16.19 -10.78 5.21
CA ILE A 144 -17.59 -10.93 4.79
C ILE A 144 -17.97 -12.40 4.61
N ALA A 145 -17.10 -13.19 3.96
CA ALA A 145 -17.33 -14.62 3.80
C ALA A 145 -17.36 -15.35 5.15
N ASP A 146 -16.53 -14.92 6.11
CA ASP A 146 -16.52 -15.45 7.48
C ASP A 146 -17.83 -15.14 8.23
N LEU A 147 -18.38 -13.93 8.07
CA LEU A 147 -19.68 -13.57 8.64
C LEU A 147 -20.83 -14.41 8.06
N ILE A 148 -20.82 -14.66 6.75
CA ILE A 148 -21.87 -15.41 6.06
C ILE A 148 -21.77 -16.91 6.36
N CYS A 149 -20.57 -17.48 6.22
CA CYS A 149 -20.37 -18.92 6.34
C CYS A 149 -20.20 -19.39 7.78
N LYS A 150 -19.86 -18.48 8.71
CA LYS A 150 -19.45 -18.81 10.09
C LYS A 150 -18.37 -19.90 10.08
N ASP A 151 -18.58 -21.03 10.75
CA ASP A 151 -17.62 -22.14 10.80
C ASP A 151 -17.73 -23.12 9.62
N LYS A 152 -18.76 -22.95 8.77
CA LYS A 152 -18.99 -23.88 7.64
C LYS A 152 -17.88 -23.72 6.59
N GLY A 153 -17.26 -24.83 6.23
CA GLY A 153 -16.23 -24.88 5.20
C GLY A 153 -14.84 -24.40 5.64
N LEU A 154 -14.60 -24.21 6.93
CA LEU A 154 -13.25 -24.06 7.46
C LEU A 154 -12.61 -25.42 7.65
N ASN A 155 -11.43 -25.66 7.03
CA ASN A 155 -10.66 -26.89 7.20
C ASN A 155 -9.73 -26.82 8.43
N LYS A 156 -9.33 -25.61 8.81
CA LYS A 156 -8.59 -25.32 10.04
C LYS A 156 -9.36 -24.23 10.76
N THR A 157 -9.68 -24.46 12.03
CA THR A 157 -10.02 -23.36 12.91
C THR A 157 -8.89 -22.33 12.79
N PRO A 158 -9.20 -21.08 12.50
CA PRO A 158 -8.16 -20.06 12.55
C PRO A 158 -7.57 -20.11 13.96
N LYS A 159 -6.28 -20.38 14.11
CA LYS A 159 -5.53 -20.12 15.36
C LYS A 159 -5.57 -18.63 15.70
N PHE A 160 -6.52 -17.93 15.13
CA PHE A 160 -6.62 -16.49 15.07
C PHE A 160 -7.24 -15.88 16.33
N SER A 161 -7.97 -16.66 17.15
CA SER A 161 -8.80 -15.98 18.14
C SER A 161 -8.19 -15.88 19.54
N GLU A 162 -7.38 -16.80 20.01
CA GLU A 162 -6.91 -16.70 21.41
C GLU A 162 -5.42 -16.34 21.53
N ASN A 163 -4.55 -16.94 20.74
CA ASN A 163 -3.11 -16.69 20.91
C ASN A 163 -2.61 -15.39 20.24
N MET A 164 -3.27 -14.91 19.19
CA MET A 164 -2.90 -13.62 18.60
C MET A 164 -3.46 -12.43 19.38
N LEU A 165 -4.62 -12.54 19.98
CA LEU A 165 -5.14 -11.50 20.85
C LEU A 165 -4.32 -11.44 22.15
N SER A 166 -3.98 -12.56 22.78
CA SER A 166 -3.18 -12.56 24.01
C SER A 166 -1.73 -12.12 23.75
N ASN A 167 -1.07 -12.60 22.71
CA ASN A 167 0.30 -12.20 22.39
C ASN A 167 0.42 -10.82 21.71
N ARG A 168 -0.59 -10.36 20.95
CA ARG A 168 -0.61 -9.00 20.42
C ARG A 168 -0.72 -7.93 21.47
N PHE A 169 -1.35 -8.23 22.60
CA PHE A 169 -1.46 -7.28 23.70
C PHE A 169 -0.23 -7.26 24.61
N ASP A 170 0.62 -8.29 24.55
CA ASP A 170 1.83 -8.32 25.36
C ASP A 170 2.99 -7.52 24.75
N ILE A 171 3.22 -7.64 23.44
CA ILE A 171 4.28 -6.90 22.75
C ILE A 171 3.73 -6.41 21.40
N PRO A 172 3.33 -5.14 21.25
CA PRO A 172 2.62 -4.63 20.09
C PRO A 172 3.54 -4.28 18.90
N SER A 173 4.57 -5.10 18.65
CA SER A 173 5.44 -4.91 17.49
C SER A 173 4.65 -5.03 16.19
N PHE A 174 4.92 -4.14 15.23
CA PHE A 174 4.21 -4.10 13.97
C PHE A 174 5.10 -3.69 12.81
N LEU A 175 4.68 -4.06 11.61
CA LEU A 175 5.15 -3.53 10.33
C LEU A 175 3.91 -3.23 9.51
N GLY A 176 3.76 -2.01 9.05
CA GLY A 176 2.59 -1.55 8.33
C GLY A 176 2.93 -0.68 7.13
N LEU A 177 1.99 -0.63 6.21
CA LEU A 177 1.96 0.34 5.13
C LEU A 177 0.94 1.42 5.49
N HIS A 178 1.27 2.66 5.23
CA HIS A 178 0.32 3.76 5.34
C HIS A 178 0.17 4.49 4.01
N VAL A 179 -1.05 4.91 3.75
CA VAL A 179 -1.39 5.76 2.61
C VAL A 179 -2.25 6.89 3.15
N GLY A 180 -1.97 8.10 2.72
CA GLY A 180 -2.67 9.27 3.19
C GLY A 180 -2.80 10.35 2.13
N ILE A 181 -3.55 11.37 2.48
CA ILE A 181 -3.69 12.60 1.68
C ILE A 181 -3.01 13.73 2.45
N ASN A 182 -2.08 14.40 1.79
CA ASN A 182 -1.49 15.64 2.31
C ASN A 182 -2.39 16.80 1.99
N ILE A 183 -2.77 17.54 3.00
CA ILE A 183 -3.50 18.82 2.85
C ILE A 183 -2.58 19.91 3.37
N PRO A 184 -1.85 20.62 2.51
CA PRO A 184 -1.01 21.73 2.93
C PRO A 184 -1.87 22.87 3.46
N MET A 185 -1.51 23.39 4.63
CA MET A 185 -2.22 24.48 5.26
C MET A 185 -1.50 25.82 5.13
N SER A 186 -0.37 25.85 4.43
CA SER A 186 0.48 27.05 4.33
C SER A 186 0.58 27.54 2.89
N ASN A 187 0.42 28.85 2.72
CA ASN A 187 0.78 29.57 1.53
C ASN A 187 2.16 30.21 1.78
N TYR A 188 3.03 30.18 0.79
CA TYR A 188 4.36 30.77 0.85
C TYR A 188 4.45 31.92 -0.13
N ASP A 189 4.70 33.12 0.37
CA ASP A 189 4.97 34.31 -0.42
C ASP A 189 6.48 34.41 -0.61
N ILE A 190 6.97 34.19 -1.84
CA ILE A 190 8.40 34.35 -2.14
C ILE A 190 8.72 35.81 -2.36
N ASP A 191 7.83 36.54 -3.03
CA ASP A 191 7.96 37.96 -3.30
C ASP A 191 6.55 38.62 -3.36
N LYS A 192 6.48 39.95 -3.36
CA LYS A 192 5.21 40.70 -3.44
C LYS A 192 4.33 40.36 -4.65
N LYS A 193 4.89 39.69 -5.66
CA LYS A 193 4.21 39.26 -6.90
C LYS A 193 4.06 37.76 -7.09
N THR A 194 4.68 36.94 -6.23
CA THR A 194 4.71 35.50 -6.44
C THR A 194 4.19 34.78 -5.20
N HIS A 195 2.96 34.30 -5.29
CA HIS A 195 2.33 33.46 -4.29
C HIS A 195 2.46 32.00 -4.69
N LEU A 196 3.14 31.20 -3.86
CA LEU A 196 3.23 29.75 -4.04
C LEU A 196 2.27 29.05 -3.09
N ARG A 197 1.46 28.17 -3.64
CA ARG A 197 0.56 27.31 -2.91
C ARG A 197 0.81 25.86 -3.30
N MET A 198 0.90 24.97 -2.33
CA MET A 198 0.86 23.54 -2.59
C MET A 198 -0.58 23.05 -2.65
N SER A 199 -0.91 22.27 -3.67
CA SER A 199 -2.19 21.56 -3.71
C SER A 199 -2.16 20.34 -2.79
N SER A 200 -3.33 19.77 -2.54
CA SER A 200 -3.44 18.46 -1.90
C SER A 200 -2.63 17.45 -2.69
N GLY A 201 -1.92 16.59 -1.98
CA GLY A 201 -1.08 15.55 -2.55
C GLY A 201 -1.33 14.20 -1.90
N THR A 202 -0.62 13.20 -2.38
CA THR A 202 -0.67 11.85 -1.82
C THR A 202 0.61 11.55 -1.07
N THR A 203 0.47 10.78 0.01
CA THR A 203 1.58 10.24 0.78
C THR A 203 1.43 8.73 0.90
N ALA A 204 2.53 8.01 0.82
CA ALA A 204 2.57 6.59 1.03
C ALA A 204 3.88 6.23 1.72
N GLY A 205 3.85 5.24 2.61
CA GLY A 205 5.06 4.87 3.33
C GLY A 205 4.95 3.52 4.00
N ILE A 206 6.09 3.13 4.56
CA ILE A 206 6.26 1.94 5.38
C ILE A 206 6.64 2.40 6.77
N GLU A 207 6.00 1.85 7.77
CA GLU A 207 6.26 2.13 9.17
C GLU A 207 6.37 0.83 9.94
N GLY A 208 7.34 0.74 10.85
CA GLY A 208 7.48 -0.43 11.69
C GLY A 208 8.12 -0.09 13.02
N ALA A 209 7.71 -0.82 14.07
CA ALA A 209 8.30 -0.70 15.38
C ALA A 209 8.44 -2.07 16.06
N TYR A 210 9.58 -2.26 16.67
CA TYR A 210 9.83 -3.37 17.57
C TYR A 210 9.68 -2.90 19.01
N PHE A 211 8.76 -3.49 19.75
CA PHE A 211 8.51 -3.18 21.14
C PHE A 211 9.31 -4.12 22.04
N PHE A 212 10.10 -3.58 22.95
CA PHE A 212 10.88 -4.34 23.93
C PHE A 212 10.02 -4.81 25.10
N ASN A 213 8.93 -4.10 25.37
CA ASN A 213 7.95 -4.40 26.40
C ASN A 213 6.54 -3.96 25.96
N ARG A 214 5.55 -4.07 26.86
CA ARG A 214 4.15 -3.72 26.56
C ARG A 214 3.92 -2.26 26.15
N ASN A 215 4.82 -1.36 26.53
CA ASN A 215 4.59 0.07 26.46
C ASN A 215 5.57 0.81 25.55
N PHE A 216 6.82 0.33 25.42
CA PHE A 216 7.88 1.04 24.73
C PHE A 216 8.54 0.20 23.65
N GLY A 217 8.81 0.85 22.52
CA GLY A 217 9.50 0.27 21.37
C GLY A 217 10.37 1.29 20.66
N ALA A 218 11.17 0.80 19.73
CA ALA A 218 11.91 1.62 18.76
C ALA A 218 11.54 1.18 17.36
N GLY A 219 11.57 2.13 16.45
CA GLY A 219 11.19 1.86 15.07
C GLY A 219 11.49 3.03 14.15
N GLY A 220 10.92 2.94 12.97
CA GLY A 220 11.08 4.00 11.99
C GLY A 220 10.02 4.00 10.92
N GLU A 221 10.07 5.03 10.12
CA GLU A 221 9.22 5.18 8.96
C GLU A 221 10.01 5.66 7.75
N PHE A 222 9.58 5.21 6.59
CA PHE A 222 9.93 5.78 5.32
C PHE A 222 8.65 6.24 4.63
N THR A 223 8.56 7.54 4.35
CA THR A 223 7.39 8.14 3.72
C THR A 223 7.80 8.88 2.47
N PHE A 224 7.10 8.61 1.38
CA PHE A 224 7.16 9.35 0.14
C PHE A 224 5.90 10.21 0.01
N SER A 225 6.07 11.47 -0.35
CA SER A 225 4.99 12.41 -0.54
C SER A 225 5.13 13.13 -1.87
N SER A 226 4.01 13.33 -2.56
CA SER A 226 3.96 14.03 -3.85
C SER A 226 2.82 15.03 -3.85
N ASN A 227 3.14 16.30 -4.08
CA ASN A 227 2.20 17.41 -4.13
C ASN A 227 2.39 18.16 -5.44
N ASN A 228 1.34 18.79 -5.97
CA ASN A 228 1.47 19.70 -7.10
C ASN A 228 1.70 21.15 -6.62
N PHE A 229 2.46 21.91 -7.38
CA PHE A 229 2.62 23.34 -7.15
C PHE A 229 1.56 24.15 -7.91
N ILE A 230 1.08 25.19 -7.26
CA ILE A 230 0.24 26.22 -7.85
C ILE A 230 0.97 27.55 -7.64
N ALA A 231 1.39 28.16 -8.74
CA ALA A 231 2.00 29.48 -8.72
C ALA A 231 0.99 30.49 -9.29
N ASN A 232 0.71 31.56 -8.54
CA ASN A 232 -0.23 32.63 -8.95
C ASN A 232 -1.57 32.11 -9.47
N ASP A 233 -2.19 31.16 -8.75
CA ASP A 233 -3.45 30.49 -9.08
C ASP A 233 -3.48 29.73 -10.42
N ALA A 234 -2.35 29.62 -11.11
CA ALA A 234 -2.19 28.75 -12.27
C ALA A 234 -1.53 27.44 -11.84
N ILE A 235 -2.15 26.31 -12.19
CA ILE A 235 -1.55 24.99 -11.97
C ILE A 235 -0.36 24.89 -12.92
N THR A 236 0.86 24.98 -12.38
CA THR A 236 2.07 24.72 -13.16
C THR A 236 2.15 23.22 -13.36
N ALA A 237 1.68 22.74 -14.50
CA ALA A 237 1.45 21.34 -14.82
C ALA A 237 2.74 20.50 -14.92
N THR A 238 3.90 21.07 -14.70
CA THR A 238 5.17 20.43 -15.07
C THR A 238 5.95 19.84 -13.91
N ASP A 239 5.86 20.40 -12.69
CA ASP A 239 6.72 19.96 -11.60
C ASP A 239 5.94 19.57 -10.36
N LYS A 240 6.10 18.29 -9.96
CA LYS A 240 5.61 17.77 -8.68
C LYS A 240 6.67 17.97 -7.61
N PHE A 241 6.25 18.51 -6.49
CA PHE A 241 7.08 18.54 -5.30
C PHE A 241 7.05 17.18 -4.62
N ASN A 242 8.15 16.46 -4.76
CA ASN A 242 8.31 15.19 -4.11
C ASN A 242 9.19 15.34 -2.87
N SER A 243 8.76 14.76 -1.77
CA SER A 243 9.56 14.66 -0.56
C SER A 243 9.70 13.22 -0.10
N ARG A 244 10.84 12.92 0.49
CA ARG A 244 11.17 11.61 1.08
C ARG A 244 11.56 11.86 2.52
N ILE A 245 10.89 11.18 3.42
CA ILE A 245 11.08 11.32 4.86
C ILE A 245 11.57 9.98 5.40
N PHE A 246 12.71 10.00 6.07
CA PHE A 246 13.23 8.87 6.83
C PHE A 246 13.22 9.24 8.30
N GLY A 247 12.40 8.56 9.08
CA GLY A 247 12.29 8.78 10.52
C GLY A 247 12.73 7.58 11.31
N LEU A 248 13.47 7.81 12.41
CA LEU A 248 13.83 6.82 13.41
C LEU A 248 13.55 7.37 14.80
N GLY A 249 13.06 6.53 15.72
CA GLY A 249 12.82 6.97 17.08
C GLY A 249 12.04 6.03 17.96
N GLY A 250 11.45 6.61 19.01
CA GLY A 250 10.72 5.91 20.03
C GLY A 250 9.22 5.80 19.73
N TYR A 251 8.66 4.66 20.08
CA TYR A 251 7.23 4.38 20.04
C TYR A 251 6.74 4.04 21.44
N PHE A 252 5.53 4.49 21.75
CA PHE A 252 4.87 4.06 22.99
C PHE A 252 3.46 3.55 22.72
N SER A 253 2.97 2.65 23.57
CA SER A 253 1.65 2.05 23.48
C SER A 253 1.11 1.76 24.88
N ILE A 254 -0.05 2.31 25.19
CA ILE A 254 -0.72 2.19 26.49
C ILE A 254 -2.03 1.43 26.28
N PRO A 255 -2.25 0.27 26.91
CA PRO A 255 -3.52 -0.42 26.85
C PRO A 255 -4.58 0.35 27.64
N ILE A 256 -5.69 0.69 27.00
CA ILE A 256 -6.85 1.33 27.64
C ILE A 256 -7.88 0.25 28.06
N SER A 257 -8.03 -0.77 27.23
CA SER A 257 -8.92 -1.91 27.49
C SER A 257 -8.39 -3.15 26.78
N ASN A 258 -9.11 -4.29 26.94
CA ASN A 258 -8.75 -5.53 26.24
C ASN A 258 -8.81 -5.42 24.70
N MET A 259 -9.46 -4.40 24.15
CA MET A 259 -9.59 -4.18 22.69
C MET A 259 -8.95 -2.89 22.19
N TRP A 260 -8.61 -1.95 23.08
CA TRP A 260 -8.12 -0.64 22.69
C TRP A 260 -6.77 -0.32 23.30
N ARG A 261 -5.88 0.20 22.46
CA ARG A 261 -4.57 0.74 22.86
C ARG A 261 -4.44 2.16 22.35
N PHE A 262 -3.91 3.04 23.16
CA PHE A 262 -3.48 4.36 22.77
C PHE A 262 -1.97 4.32 22.51
N GLY A 263 -1.53 4.81 21.35
CA GLY A 263 -0.12 4.81 21.02
C GLY A 263 0.30 6.11 20.36
N GLY A 264 1.61 6.35 20.40
CA GLY A 264 2.22 7.49 19.74
C GLY A 264 3.68 7.22 19.44
N LYS A 265 4.29 8.13 18.70
CA LYS A 265 5.69 8.06 18.30
C LYS A 265 6.35 9.44 18.36
N VAL A 266 7.65 9.42 18.64
CA VAL A 266 8.54 10.60 18.52
C VAL A 266 9.71 10.16 17.66
N LEU A 267 9.86 10.77 16.48
CA LEU A 267 10.87 10.42 15.49
C LEU A 267 11.76 11.61 15.19
N GLY A 268 13.07 11.38 15.15
CA GLY A 268 14.00 12.26 14.45
C GLY A 268 13.95 11.90 12.96
N ALA A 269 13.70 12.88 12.09
CA ALA A 269 13.53 12.62 10.68
C ALA A 269 14.47 13.46 9.81
N ALA A 270 15.02 12.81 8.79
CA ALA A 270 15.70 13.46 7.66
C ALA A 270 14.69 13.60 6.50
N VAL A 271 14.58 14.83 5.99
CA VAL A 271 13.67 15.13 4.88
C VAL A 271 14.48 15.54 3.65
N TYR A 272 14.23 14.87 2.54
CA TYR A 272 14.85 15.13 1.25
C TYR A 272 13.79 15.65 0.28
N TYR A 273 14.11 16.77 -0.38
CA TYR A 273 13.22 17.38 -1.37
C TYR A 273 13.85 17.31 -2.75
N ASP A 274 13.00 17.15 -3.77
CA ASP A 274 13.45 17.39 -5.15
C ASP A 274 13.48 18.90 -5.40
N THR A 275 14.49 19.38 -6.16
CA THR A 275 14.56 20.78 -6.60
C THR A 275 13.44 21.06 -7.59
N VAL A 276 12.75 22.16 -7.42
CA VAL A 276 11.70 22.63 -8.33
C VAL A 276 12.16 23.93 -8.95
N ASP A 277 12.25 23.95 -10.28
CA ASP A 277 12.51 25.18 -11.02
C ASP A 277 11.20 25.99 -11.11
N VAL A 278 11.17 27.12 -10.42
CA VAL A 278 10.06 28.07 -10.53
C VAL A 278 10.33 28.94 -11.76
N PRO A 279 9.47 28.89 -12.80
CA PRO A 279 9.65 29.75 -13.95
C PRO A 279 9.56 31.22 -13.49
N HIS A 280 10.62 31.98 -13.70
CA HIS A 280 10.58 33.42 -13.54
C HIS A 280 9.65 33.98 -14.63
N TYR A 281 8.43 34.35 -14.27
CA TYR A 281 7.63 35.23 -15.10
C TYR A 281 8.17 36.65 -14.93
N VAL A 282 8.90 37.12 -15.92
CA VAL A 282 9.31 38.50 -16.10
C VAL A 282 8.12 39.37 -16.44
#